data_5cdd8de15e1d16b6f2e423903516c30b
#
_entry.id   5cdd8de15e1d16b6f2e423903516c30b
#
_cell.length_a   1.000
_cell.length_b   1.000
_cell.length_c   1.000
_cell.angle_alpha   90.00
_cell.angle_beta   90.00
_cell.angle_gamma   90.00
#
_symmetry.space_group_name_H-M   'P 1'
#
loop_
_entity.id
_entity.type
_entity.pdbx_description
1 polymer ?
#
loop_
_entity_poly.entity_id
_entity_poly.type
_entity_poly.pdbx_seq_one_letter_code
_entity_poly.pdbx_strand_id
1 'polypeptide(L)'
;MNKEEDAKGVDRIVPDTSVLIAGILSDLIQKGELREAEIIIPEFVVEELRAQASKGREIGFKGLEEIKKIRAFENDMITITKTGRRQTYEEIQLSKYGRIDALIMDVARENNAIIYTADYVQALVSEAEGIPTKYFKSYEKKITTK
;
A
#
# COMPACT_ATOMS: atom_id res chain seq x y z
N MET A 1 -18.80 23.52 2.73
CA MET A 1 -18.29 23.13 2.68
C MET A 1 -18.21 22.47 2.52
N ASN A 2 -17.83 22.49 2.94
CA ASN A 2 -17.90 21.66 2.23
C ASN A 2 -17.30 20.42 2.57
N LYS A 3 -17.91 19.38 2.28
CA LYS A 3 -17.47 18.18 2.60
C LYS A 3 -16.18 17.87 2.06
N GLU A 4 -15.87 18.38 0.93
CA GLU A 4 -14.63 18.16 0.32
C GLU A 4 -13.54 18.75 1.11
N GLU A 5 -13.75 19.87 1.71
CA GLU A 5 -12.75 20.47 2.51
C GLU A 5 -12.48 19.67 3.73
N ASP A 6 -13.51 19.11 4.32
CA ASP A 6 -13.33 18.30 5.48
C ASP A 6 -12.55 17.05 5.13
N ALA A 7 -12.80 16.50 3.97
CA ALA A 7 -12.14 15.29 3.58
C ALA A 7 -10.72 15.53 3.15
N LYS A 8 -10.38 16.75 2.76
CA LYS A 8 -9.06 17.03 2.31
C LYS A 8 -7.99 16.88 3.33
N GLY A 9 -8.33 16.99 4.59
CA GLY A 9 -7.33 16.89 5.62
C GLY A 9 -6.78 15.51 5.81
N VAL A 10 -7.49 14.49 5.35
CA VAL A 10 -7.10 13.13 5.61
C VAL A 10 -7.16 12.32 4.33
N ASP A 11 -6.01 11.90 3.86
CA ASP A 11 -5.95 11.03 2.70
C ASP A 11 -6.11 9.59 3.15
N ARG A 12 -6.85 8.83 2.38
CA ARG A 12 -6.90 7.41 2.61
C ARG A 12 -6.02 6.78 1.57
N ILE A 13 -5.05 6.02 2.01
CA ILE A 13 -4.01 5.47 1.15
C ILE A 13 -3.96 3.96 1.26
N VAL A 14 -3.99 3.29 0.11
CA VAL A 14 -3.75 1.86 0.06
C VAL A 14 -2.39 1.66 -0.61
N PRO A 15 -1.37 1.27 0.14
CA PRO A 15 -0.05 1.05 -0.47
C PRO A 15 0.01 -0.32 -1.09
N ASP A 16 0.54 -0.38 -2.31
CA ASP A 16 0.81 -1.65 -2.93
C ASP A 16 2.14 -2.15 -2.34
N THR A 17 2.45 -3.42 -2.54
CA THR A 17 3.65 -3.99 -1.94
C THR A 17 4.93 -3.28 -2.37
N SER A 18 4.96 -2.74 -3.59
CA SER A 18 6.16 -2.06 -4.06
C SER A 18 6.49 -0.83 -3.21
N VAL A 19 5.46 -0.13 -2.74
CA VAL A 19 5.65 1.06 -1.91
C VAL A 19 6.18 0.67 -0.53
N LEU A 20 5.67 -0.44 -0.01
CA LEU A 20 6.14 -0.91 1.29
C LEU A 20 7.57 -1.40 1.22
N ILE A 21 7.89 -2.17 0.17
CA ILE A 21 9.23 -2.71 0.01
C ILE A 21 10.25 -1.58 -0.15
N ALA A 22 9.87 -0.52 -0.85
CA ALA A 22 10.77 0.60 -1.08
C ALA A 22 10.88 1.57 0.10
N GLY A 23 10.04 1.41 1.13
CA GLY A 23 10.10 2.28 2.30
C GLY A 23 9.61 3.68 2.05
N ILE A 24 8.71 3.84 1.11
CA ILE A 24 8.27 5.16 0.68
C ILE A 24 7.45 5.89 1.74
N LEU A 25 6.54 5.18 2.41
CA LEU A 25 5.65 5.84 3.35
C LEU A 25 6.40 6.39 4.55
N SER A 26 7.32 5.61 5.13
CA SER A 26 8.07 6.11 6.26
C SER A 26 8.94 7.29 5.83
N ASP A 27 9.45 7.26 4.61
CA ASP A 27 10.26 8.34 4.09
C ASP A 27 9.42 9.63 3.97
N LEU A 28 8.22 9.51 3.43
CA LEU A 28 7.35 10.68 3.29
C LEU A 28 6.94 11.25 4.64
N ILE A 29 6.69 10.38 5.60
CA ILE A 29 6.32 10.82 6.93
C ILE A 29 7.51 11.56 7.58
N GLN A 30 8.69 11.00 7.47
CA GLN A 30 9.86 11.62 8.08
C GLN A 30 10.19 12.97 7.47
N LYS A 31 9.94 13.13 6.18
CA LYS A 31 10.21 14.40 5.51
C LYS A 31 9.12 15.43 5.74
N GLY A 32 8.03 15.04 6.39
CA GLY A 32 6.93 15.94 6.62
C GLY A 32 6.05 16.15 5.40
N GLU A 33 6.19 15.30 4.38
CA GLU A 33 5.38 15.40 3.18
C GLU A 33 4.06 14.68 3.32
N LEU A 34 3.97 13.73 4.25
CA LEU A 34 2.74 13.03 4.53
C LEU A 34 2.43 13.25 6.01
N ARG A 35 1.45 14.06 6.31
CA ARG A 35 1.15 14.45 7.69
C ARG A 35 -0.16 13.93 8.23
N GLU A 36 -1.16 13.85 7.38
CA GLU A 36 -2.46 13.36 7.81
C GLU A 36 -2.89 12.29 6.84
N ALA A 37 -3.04 11.09 7.32
CA ALA A 37 -3.40 9.98 6.43
C ALA A 37 -3.93 8.81 7.22
N GLU A 38 -4.85 8.10 6.59
CA GLU A 38 -5.25 6.80 7.07
C GLU A 38 -4.62 5.81 6.09
N ILE A 39 -3.69 5.03 6.58
CA ILE A 39 -2.98 4.05 5.75
C ILE A 39 -3.70 2.73 5.91
N ILE A 40 -4.30 2.28 4.84
CA ILE A 40 -5.12 1.07 4.85
C ILE A 40 -4.31 -0.07 4.26
N ILE A 41 -3.96 -1.03 5.10
CA ILE A 41 -3.11 -2.14 4.69
C ILE A 41 -3.96 -3.39 4.59
N PRO A 42 -4.17 -3.90 3.37
CA PRO A 42 -4.97 -5.10 3.22
C PRO A 42 -4.27 -6.29 3.85
N GLU A 43 -5.04 -7.16 4.45
CA GLU A 43 -4.48 -8.33 5.11
C GLU A 43 -3.69 -9.21 4.14
N PHE A 44 -4.17 -9.32 2.90
CA PHE A 44 -3.46 -10.17 1.93
C PHE A 44 -2.08 -9.61 1.58
N VAL A 45 -1.88 -8.30 1.72
CA VAL A 45 -0.56 -7.71 1.49
C VAL A 45 0.39 -8.18 2.60
N VAL A 46 -0.08 -8.13 3.85
CA VAL A 46 0.74 -8.59 4.97
C VAL A 46 1.06 -10.08 4.81
N GLU A 47 0.07 -10.85 4.39
CA GLU A 47 0.27 -12.29 4.22
C GLU A 47 1.30 -12.58 3.14
N GLU A 48 1.25 -11.81 2.06
CA GLU A 48 2.20 -11.99 0.98
C GLU A 48 3.62 -11.66 1.46
N LEU A 49 3.77 -10.56 2.18
CA LEU A 49 5.10 -10.17 2.69
C LEU A 49 5.60 -11.21 3.69
N ARG A 50 4.71 -11.73 4.52
CA ARG A 50 5.08 -12.75 5.47
C ARG A 50 5.54 -14.03 4.76
N ALA A 51 4.85 -14.39 3.69
CA ALA A 51 5.22 -15.58 2.93
C ALA A 51 6.61 -15.41 2.31
N GLN A 52 6.89 -14.22 1.76
CA GLN A 52 8.20 -13.97 1.17
C GLN A 52 9.29 -14.00 2.25
N ALA A 53 9.02 -13.41 3.40
CA ALA A 53 9.99 -13.40 4.49
C ALA A 53 10.26 -14.81 5.00
N SER A 54 9.23 -15.64 5.05
CA SER A 54 9.40 -17.03 5.50
C SER A 54 10.29 -17.83 4.57
N LYS A 55 10.35 -17.42 3.30
CA LYS A 55 11.23 -18.05 2.34
C LYS A 55 12.61 -17.41 2.35
N GLY A 56 12.86 -16.51 3.26
CA GLY A 56 14.15 -15.84 3.38
C GLY A 56 14.39 -14.77 2.34
N ARG A 57 13.33 -14.27 1.71
CA ARG A 57 13.49 -13.26 0.67
C ARG A 57 13.53 -11.87 1.25
N GLU A 58 14.48 -11.10 0.78
CA GLU A 58 14.69 -9.76 1.31
C GLU A 58 13.49 -8.85 1.16
N ILE A 59 12.76 -8.98 0.07
CA ILE A 59 11.60 -8.12 -0.15
C ILE A 59 10.56 -8.31 0.94
N GLY A 60 10.41 -9.54 1.45
CA GLY A 60 9.47 -9.79 2.53
C GLY A 60 9.88 -9.07 3.81
N PHE A 61 11.17 -9.15 4.13
CA PHE A 61 11.67 -8.48 5.33
C PHE A 61 11.53 -6.97 5.20
N LYS A 62 11.88 -6.43 4.04
CA LYS A 62 11.80 -4.98 3.84
C LYS A 62 10.38 -4.47 3.97
N GLY A 63 9.42 -5.18 3.39
CA GLY A 63 8.03 -4.76 3.47
C GLY A 63 7.50 -4.80 4.88
N LEU A 64 7.83 -5.86 5.63
CA LEU A 64 7.38 -5.96 7.00
C LEU A 64 8.06 -4.92 7.89
N GLU A 65 9.33 -4.64 7.64
CA GLU A 65 10.03 -3.62 8.40
C GLU A 65 9.42 -2.25 8.14
N GLU A 66 8.97 -2.01 6.93
CA GLU A 66 8.33 -0.74 6.62
C GLU A 66 7.03 -0.59 7.40
N ILE A 67 6.24 -1.66 7.48
CA ILE A 67 5.00 -1.61 8.25
C ILE A 67 5.33 -1.32 9.72
N LYS A 68 6.39 -1.93 10.22
CA LYS A 68 6.80 -1.68 11.60
C LYS A 68 7.18 -0.23 11.80
N LYS A 69 7.90 0.37 10.85
CA LYS A 69 8.28 1.77 10.94
C LYS A 69 7.08 2.68 10.91
N ILE A 70 6.14 2.40 10.03
CA ILE A 70 4.94 3.22 9.92
C ILE A 70 4.17 3.19 11.23
N ARG A 71 4.09 2.03 11.86
CA ARG A 71 3.40 1.93 13.13
C ARG A 71 4.04 2.79 14.20
N ALA A 72 5.37 2.93 14.14
CA ALA A 72 6.07 3.77 15.12
C ALA A 72 5.73 5.25 14.94
N PHE A 73 5.25 5.63 13.75
CA PHE A 73 4.86 7.01 13.49
C PHE A 73 3.38 7.26 13.75
N GLU A 74 2.63 6.23 14.13
CA GLU A 74 1.19 6.37 14.32
C GLU A 74 0.89 7.39 15.42
N ASN A 75 -0.07 8.26 15.14
CA ASN A 75 -0.49 9.27 16.13
C ASN A 75 -1.90 9.70 15.74
N ASP A 76 -2.34 10.86 16.23
CA ASP A 76 -3.68 11.32 15.94
C ASP A 76 -3.91 11.61 14.47
N MET A 77 -2.85 11.90 13.73
CA MET A 77 -2.97 12.29 12.34
C MET A 77 -2.62 11.18 11.37
N ILE A 78 -1.73 10.29 11.77
CA ILE A 78 -1.35 9.16 10.94
C ILE A 78 -1.91 7.91 11.59
N THR A 79 -2.86 7.26 10.95
CA THR A 79 -3.44 6.04 11.49
C THR A 79 -3.26 4.89 10.52
N ILE A 80 -3.21 3.70 11.06
CA ILE A 80 -3.07 2.49 10.28
C ILE A 80 -4.28 1.62 10.52
N THR A 81 -4.91 1.22 9.43
CA THR A 81 -6.08 0.36 9.50
C THR A 81 -5.79 -0.89 8.71
N LYS A 82 -6.00 -2.04 9.30
CA LYS A 82 -5.89 -3.28 8.55
C LYS A 82 -7.28 -3.63 8.08
N THR A 83 -7.39 -3.98 6.82
CA THR A 83 -8.70 -4.31 6.30
C THR A 83 -8.71 -5.70 5.74
N GLY A 84 -9.90 -6.13 5.50
CA GLY A 84 -10.10 -7.38 4.86
C GLY A 84 -10.21 -8.47 5.86
N ARG A 85 -10.69 -9.54 5.39
CA ARG A 85 -10.81 -10.75 6.13
C ARG A 85 -9.76 -11.70 5.63
N ARG A 86 -9.68 -12.84 6.24
CA ARG A 86 -8.79 -13.86 5.73
C ARG A 86 -9.23 -14.20 4.32
N GLN A 87 -8.27 -14.47 3.47
CA GLN A 87 -8.57 -14.80 2.09
C GLN A 87 -9.25 -16.15 2.02
N THR A 88 -10.20 -16.27 1.10
CA THR A 88 -10.81 -17.55 0.83
C THR A 88 -9.81 -18.39 0.03
N TYR A 89 -10.08 -19.67 -0.06
CA TYR A 89 -9.22 -20.56 -0.84
C TYR A 89 -9.11 -20.07 -2.27
N GLU A 90 -10.23 -19.64 -2.84
CA GLU A 90 -10.24 -19.17 -4.21
C GLU A 90 -9.38 -17.93 -4.38
N GLU A 91 -9.46 -17.02 -3.43
CA GLU A 91 -8.66 -15.79 -3.49
C GLU A 91 -7.17 -16.11 -3.41
N ILE A 92 -6.81 -17.08 -2.58
CA ILE A 92 -5.44 -17.49 -2.48
C ILE A 92 -4.95 -18.05 -3.81
N GLN A 93 -5.79 -18.85 -4.47
CA GLN A 93 -5.42 -19.39 -5.78
C GLN A 93 -5.22 -18.28 -6.79
N LEU A 94 -6.09 -17.28 -6.78
CA LEU A 94 -5.97 -16.16 -7.69
C LEU A 94 -4.68 -15.38 -7.44
N SER A 95 -4.31 -15.21 -6.19
CA SER A 95 -3.08 -14.52 -5.85
C SER A 95 -1.88 -15.20 -6.46
N LYS A 96 -1.89 -16.51 -6.48
CA LYS A 96 -0.77 -17.26 -7.03
C LYS A 96 -0.59 -16.99 -8.51
N TYR A 97 -1.62 -16.47 -9.15
CA TYR A 97 -1.55 -16.15 -10.56
C TYR A 97 -1.45 -14.64 -10.80
N GLY A 98 -0.95 -13.92 -9.81
CA GLY A 98 -0.72 -12.48 -9.99
C GLY A 98 -1.93 -11.62 -9.86
N ARG A 99 -2.92 -12.07 -9.11
CA ARG A 99 -4.15 -11.28 -8.97
C ARG A 99 -4.18 -10.38 -7.76
N ILE A 100 -3.05 -10.24 -7.08
CA ILE A 100 -3.02 -9.39 -5.92
C ILE A 100 -3.27 -7.94 -6.28
N ASP A 101 -2.89 -7.55 -7.50
CA ASP A 101 -3.12 -6.18 -7.96
C ASP A 101 -4.60 -5.88 -8.06
N ALA A 102 -5.38 -6.85 -8.51
CA ALA A 102 -6.82 -6.66 -8.61
C ALA A 102 -7.44 -6.52 -7.23
N LEU A 103 -6.92 -7.27 -6.25
CA LEU A 103 -7.43 -7.17 -4.89
C LEU A 103 -7.12 -5.81 -4.27
N ILE A 104 -5.96 -5.26 -4.58
CA ILE A 104 -5.60 -3.94 -4.10
C ILE A 104 -6.57 -2.90 -4.66
N MET A 105 -6.91 -3.03 -5.93
CA MET A 105 -7.86 -2.09 -6.54
C MET A 105 -9.23 -2.19 -5.89
N ASP A 106 -9.67 -3.40 -5.54
CA ASP A 106 -10.94 -3.58 -4.87
C ASP A 106 -10.96 -2.89 -3.52
N VAL A 107 -9.88 -3.03 -2.75
CA VAL A 107 -9.80 -2.38 -1.44
C VAL A 107 -9.83 -0.87 -1.60
N ALA A 108 -9.13 -0.36 -2.61
CA ALA A 108 -9.12 1.09 -2.83
C ALA A 108 -10.50 1.60 -3.17
N ARG A 109 -11.23 0.89 -4.03
CA ARG A 109 -12.59 1.30 -4.37
C ARG A 109 -13.50 1.29 -3.16
N GLU A 110 -13.43 0.21 -2.39
CA GLU A 110 -14.31 0.05 -1.24
C GLU A 110 -14.08 1.10 -0.18
N ASN A 111 -12.87 1.63 -0.12
CA ASN A 111 -12.52 2.59 0.93
C ASN A 111 -12.36 4.02 0.40
N ASN A 112 -12.66 4.24 -0.86
CA ASN A 112 -12.46 5.55 -1.48
C ASN A 112 -11.04 6.04 -1.24
N ALA A 113 -10.08 5.17 -1.51
CA ALA A 113 -8.69 5.43 -1.19
C ALA A 113 -7.86 5.64 -2.45
N ILE A 114 -6.69 6.22 -2.25
CA ILE A 114 -5.72 6.45 -3.32
C ILE A 114 -4.71 5.31 -3.26
N ILE A 115 -4.41 4.72 -4.41
CA ILE A 115 -3.39 3.68 -4.45
C ILE A 115 -2.02 4.34 -4.57
N TYR A 116 -1.10 3.96 -3.71
CA TYR A 116 0.29 4.41 -3.79
C TYR A 116 1.09 3.23 -4.34
N THR A 117 1.81 3.44 -5.42
CA THR A 117 2.58 2.37 -6.03
C THR A 117 3.87 2.90 -6.66
N ALA A 118 4.90 2.07 -6.68
CA ALA A 118 6.13 2.36 -7.38
C ALA A 118 6.25 1.50 -8.64
N ASP A 119 5.21 0.73 -8.94
CA ASP A 119 5.18 -0.15 -10.10
C ASP A 119 4.41 0.54 -11.21
N TYR A 120 5.07 0.84 -12.32
CA TYR A 120 4.45 1.58 -13.41
C TYR A 120 3.23 0.87 -13.98
N VAL A 121 3.30 -0.44 -14.12
CA VAL A 121 2.19 -1.20 -14.70
C VAL A 121 0.97 -1.12 -13.77
N GLN A 122 1.20 -1.26 -12.47
CA GLN A 122 0.12 -1.15 -11.51
C GLN A 122 -0.50 0.25 -11.58
N ALA A 123 0.33 1.27 -11.69
CA ALA A 123 -0.18 2.64 -11.77
C ALA A 123 -1.05 2.81 -13.01
N LEU A 124 -0.59 2.30 -14.14
CA LEU A 124 -1.31 2.42 -15.38
C LEU A 124 -2.65 1.70 -15.32
N VAL A 125 -2.65 0.48 -14.82
CA VAL A 125 -3.87 -0.31 -14.74
C VAL A 125 -4.87 0.34 -13.79
N SER A 126 -4.40 0.82 -12.64
CA SER A 126 -5.29 1.44 -11.66
C SER A 126 -5.92 2.70 -12.22
N GLU A 127 -5.13 3.50 -12.90
CA GLU A 127 -5.64 4.73 -13.49
C GLU A 127 -6.61 4.43 -14.62
N ALA A 128 -6.33 3.40 -15.40
CA ALA A 128 -7.24 2.99 -16.46
C ALA A 128 -8.58 2.54 -15.91
N GLU A 129 -8.58 2.04 -14.68
CA GLU A 129 -9.80 1.61 -14.02
C GLU A 129 -10.51 2.75 -13.30
N GLY A 130 -9.94 3.95 -13.38
CA GLY A 130 -10.57 5.11 -12.76
C GLY A 130 -10.28 5.27 -11.28
N ILE A 131 -9.26 4.60 -10.77
CA ILE A 131 -8.92 4.67 -9.36
C ILE A 131 -7.84 5.72 -9.14
N PRO A 132 -8.00 6.64 -8.20
CA PRO A 132 -6.95 7.63 -7.92
C PRO A 132 -5.66 6.91 -7.53
N THR A 133 -4.56 7.31 -8.15
CA THR A 133 -3.30 6.60 -7.98
C THR A 133 -2.15 7.60 -7.93
N LYS A 134 -1.20 7.33 -7.05
CA LYS A 134 0.02 8.12 -7.00
C LYS A 134 1.19 7.20 -7.29
N TYR A 135 1.93 7.53 -8.34
CA TYR A 135 3.04 6.73 -8.81
C TYR A 135 4.35 7.36 -8.37
N PHE A 136 5.24 6.55 -7.81
CA PHE A 136 6.51 7.02 -7.28
C PHE A 136 7.65 6.54 -8.16
N LYS A 137 7.81 7.19 -9.28
CA LYS A 137 8.80 6.79 -10.27
C LYS A 137 10.23 6.74 -9.73
N SER A 138 10.57 7.70 -8.91
CA SER A 138 11.95 7.78 -8.42
C SER A 138 12.36 6.60 -7.55
N TYR A 139 11.40 5.84 -7.09
CA TYR A 139 11.69 4.70 -6.23
C TYR A 139 11.71 3.37 -6.97
N GLU A 140 11.32 3.36 -8.21
CA GLU A 140 11.24 2.13 -8.97
C GLU A 140 12.58 1.44 -9.07
N LYS A 141 13.65 2.20 -9.23
CA LYS A 141 14.96 1.64 -9.33
C LYS A 141 15.42 0.94 -8.07
N LYS A 142 14.98 1.40 -6.92
CA LYS A 142 15.36 0.76 -5.68
C LYS A 142 14.82 -0.65 -5.58
N ILE A 143 13.73 -0.92 -6.24
CA ILE A 143 13.11 -2.22 -6.19
C ILE A 143 13.76 -3.16 -7.18
N THR A 144 14.08 -2.65 -8.34
CA THR A 144 14.57 -3.50 -9.41
C THR A 144 16.06 -3.72 -9.44
N THR A 145 16.83 -2.80 -8.88
CA THR A 145 18.23 -3.02 -8.88
C THR A 145 18.60 -3.74 -7.66
N LYS A 146 18.63 -4.42 -7.28
CA LYS A 146 19.11 -5.07 -6.17
C LYS A 146 19.35 -5.92 -6.05
#